data_20d0440d08078948654c253f2bba0cde
#
_entry.id   20d0440d08078948654c253f2bba0cde
#
_cell.length_a   1.000
_cell.length_b   1.000
_cell.length_c   1.000
_cell.angle_alpha   90.00
_cell.angle_beta   90.00
_cell.angle_gamma   90.00
#
_symmetry.space_group_name_H-M   'P 1'
#
loop_
_entity.id
_entity.type
_entity.pdbx_description
1 polymer ?
#
loop_
_entity_poly.entity_id
_entity_poly.type
_entity_poly.pdbx_seq_one_letter_code
_entity_poly.pdbx_strand_id
1 'polypeptide(L)'
;MIYAKDTLKTTSINGVFRFKPIKTGKAKLIITAIGCRKVEKELNIIAGKNSNLYIEILDESIQLEEVTIKGRIPIVTQNGDTLIFNPKAVNVQEGDVAMNIVEQLPGTETDDHSVKIMGKQVTKTYIDGRLIFGSDPMAALKNLSATDVLKIKAYDEYENTKTKKLMYRGDLTRVLNIETKSKLISSWKAHLLASTGSNMDSKNDRGKFRKGLGLTTNFFSEKFLLTSNVFHNNINRKSNNIKNVLSISDPGSTYNETTYADLATERSWDTENGTYGTFRAFYTFGYNRDNTNTRSEQHYFPSNNYQQRLYEEQNSNSDRKQNHYSEFSFSNSNDKWGEFRWNQLITYNNNKDWQSLYIYNEENNLQTSKSLMHYDNLNKNFHVKEDVSYVNSITDRIGYTLESSVDINKGKNHSLRIDTLESSTTQTYLTIPSKLRNTEWNGNAQLIYILNPENNTQISFDYSVKYENGWKHQFAWNMLSPTNPQTDEANT
;
A
#
# COMPACT_ATOMS: atom_id res chain seq x y z
N MET A 1 -60.15 -18.47 37.71
CA MET A 1 -60.14 -18.27 39.17
C MET A 1 -59.35 -19.44 39.78
N ILE A 2 -58.42 -19.19 40.62
CA ILE A 2 -57.60 -20.21 41.31
C ILE A 2 -58.10 -20.31 42.76
N TYR A 3 -58.46 -21.53 43.16
CA TYR A 3 -59.04 -21.82 44.47
C TYR A 3 -58.29 -23.00 45.09
N ALA A 4 -57.52 -22.77 46.14
CA ALA A 4 -56.68 -23.80 46.83
C ALA A 4 -55.80 -24.57 45.82
N LYS A 5 -56.24 -25.79 45.42
CA LYS A 5 -55.55 -26.63 44.41
C LYS A 5 -56.25 -26.70 43.04
N ASP A 6 -57.43 -26.05 42.92
CA ASP A 6 -58.29 -26.15 41.73
C ASP A 6 -58.28 -24.81 40.95
N THR A 7 -58.29 -24.91 39.62
CA THR A 7 -58.42 -23.74 38.72
C THR A 7 -59.72 -23.83 37.95
N LEU A 8 -60.64 -22.90 38.22
CA LEU A 8 -61.87 -22.76 37.46
C LEU A 8 -61.70 -21.72 36.36
N LYS A 9 -62.11 -22.07 35.16
CA LYS A 9 -62.10 -21.16 34.00
C LYS A 9 -63.51 -20.84 33.52
N THR A 10 -63.73 -19.63 33.14
CA THR A 10 -64.99 -19.19 32.47
C THR A 10 -64.67 -18.08 31.49
N THR A 11 -65.51 -17.91 30.48
CA THR A 11 -65.37 -16.85 29.49
C THR A 11 -66.45 -15.82 29.75
N SER A 12 -66.13 -14.54 29.62
CA SER A 12 -67.08 -13.44 29.69
C SER A 12 -67.92 -13.37 28.42
N ILE A 13 -69.25 -13.25 28.58
CA ILE A 13 -70.17 -13.00 27.47
C ILE A 13 -70.84 -11.62 27.76
N ASN A 14 -70.72 -10.66 26.87
CA ASN A 14 -71.23 -9.28 27.04
C ASN A 14 -70.79 -8.64 28.35
N GLY A 15 -69.52 -8.82 28.72
CA GLY A 15 -68.95 -8.23 29.94
C GLY A 15 -69.32 -8.97 31.24
N VAL A 16 -70.17 -10.01 31.19
CA VAL A 16 -70.62 -10.76 32.38
C VAL A 16 -69.94 -12.10 32.41
N PHE A 17 -69.39 -12.47 33.54
CA PHE A 17 -68.89 -13.81 33.80
C PHE A 17 -69.55 -14.42 35.04
N ARG A 18 -69.71 -15.76 35.05
CA ARG A 18 -70.34 -16.48 36.15
C ARG A 18 -69.58 -17.75 36.40
N PHE A 19 -69.29 -18.02 37.67
CA PHE A 19 -68.80 -19.31 38.14
C PHE A 19 -69.96 -20.10 38.77
N LYS A 20 -70.13 -21.36 38.43
CA LYS A 20 -71.10 -22.30 39.09
C LYS A 20 -70.63 -22.59 40.52
N PRO A 21 -71.46 -23.19 41.39
CA PRO A 21 -71.19 -23.24 42.82
C PRO A 21 -69.77 -23.59 43.18
N ILE A 22 -69.15 -22.77 43.98
CA ILE A 22 -67.76 -22.82 44.39
C ILE A 22 -67.72 -23.08 45.90
N LYS A 23 -66.72 -23.81 46.36
CA LYS A 23 -66.47 -24.01 47.78
C LYS A 23 -66.12 -22.73 48.52
N THR A 24 -66.46 -22.55 49.79
CA THR A 24 -66.11 -21.40 50.61
C THR A 24 -64.65 -21.33 50.86
N GLY A 25 -64.08 -20.14 50.94
CA GLY A 25 -62.68 -19.88 51.20
C GLY A 25 -62.07 -18.80 50.36
N LYS A 26 -60.75 -18.62 50.49
CA LYS A 26 -59.97 -17.64 49.75
C LYS A 26 -59.74 -18.10 48.29
N ALA A 27 -59.98 -17.25 47.33
CA ALA A 27 -59.80 -17.54 45.93
C ALA A 27 -59.14 -16.35 45.23
N LYS A 28 -58.27 -16.60 44.26
CA LYS A 28 -57.65 -15.56 43.42
C LYS A 28 -58.35 -15.56 42.05
N LEU A 29 -58.97 -14.46 41.71
CA LEU A 29 -59.56 -14.20 40.41
C LEU A 29 -58.52 -13.55 39.48
N ILE A 30 -58.31 -14.15 38.35
CA ILE A 30 -57.43 -13.65 37.30
C ILE A 30 -58.28 -13.39 36.07
N ILE A 31 -58.21 -12.17 35.51
CA ILE A 31 -58.91 -11.80 34.29
C ILE A 31 -57.86 -11.39 33.26
N THR A 32 -57.97 -11.98 32.09
CA THR A 32 -57.13 -11.63 30.93
C THR A 32 -57.99 -11.45 29.72
N ALA A 33 -57.73 -10.36 28.97
CA ALA A 33 -58.33 -10.12 27.67
C ALA A 33 -57.27 -9.63 26.71
N ILE A 34 -57.43 -9.85 25.42
CA ILE A 34 -56.47 -9.35 24.41
C ILE A 34 -56.51 -7.82 24.39
N GLY A 35 -55.37 -7.20 24.46
CA GLY A 35 -55.25 -5.72 24.47
C GLY A 35 -55.55 -5.07 25.82
N CYS A 36 -55.75 -5.84 26.88
CA CYS A 36 -56.06 -5.31 28.19
C CYS A 36 -55.08 -5.80 29.27
N ARG A 37 -54.87 -4.96 30.25
CA ARG A 37 -54.00 -5.25 31.39
C ARG A 37 -54.59 -6.38 32.23
N LYS A 38 -53.80 -7.37 32.55
CA LYS A 38 -54.16 -8.48 33.42
C LYS A 38 -54.60 -7.97 34.80
N VAL A 39 -55.81 -8.33 35.23
CA VAL A 39 -56.33 -7.96 36.56
C VAL A 39 -56.29 -9.17 37.48
N GLU A 40 -55.73 -9.03 38.65
CA GLU A 40 -55.69 -10.02 39.70
C GLU A 40 -56.38 -9.47 40.96
N LYS A 41 -57.33 -10.24 41.52
CA LYS A 41 -58.09 -9.84 42.68
C LYS A 41 -58.27 -11.02 43.63
N GLU A 42 -57.96 -10.83 44.88
CA GLU A 42 -58.27 -11.81 45.94
C GLU A 42 -59.71 -11.66 46.43
N LEU A 43 -60.41 -12.79 46.51
CA LEU A 43 -61.81 -12.88 46.93
C LEU A 43 -61.94 -13.86 48.10
N ASN A 44 -62.87 -13.52 49.02
CA ASN A 44 -63.29 -14.43 50.07
C ASN A 44 -64.74 -14.90 49.79
N ILE A 45 -64.87 -16.18 49.51
CA ILE A 45 -66.15 -16.78 49.10
C ILE A 45 -66.83 -17.32 50.33
N ILE A 46 -68.06 -16.82 50.62
CA ILE A 46 -68.88 -17.18 51.79
C ILE A 46 -70.10 -17.92 51.28
N ALA A 47 -70.47 -19.01 52.04
CA ALA A 47 -71.63 -19.86 51.70
C ALA A 47 -72.97 -19.07 51.76
N GLY A 48 -73.80 -19.28 50.74
CA GLY A 48 -75.12 -18.69 50.64
C GLY A 48 -75.13 -17.20 50.23
N LYS A 49 -73.97 -16.60 49.90
CA LYS A 49 -73.94 -15.26 49.41
C LYS A 49 -73.56 -15.17 47.94
N ASN A 50 -74.42 -14.56 47.14
CA ASN A 50 -74.04 -14.21 45.77
C ASN A 50 -73.36 -12.87 45.84
N SER A 51 -72.09 -12.76 45.34
CA SER A 51 -71.34 -11.50 45.25
C SER A 51 -71.38 -10.97 43.83
N ASN A 52 -71.96 -9.83 43.61
CA ASN A 52 -71.84 -9.08 42.35
C ASN A 52 -70.50 -8.33 42.41
N LEU A 53 -69.64 -8.63 41.51
CA LEU A 53 -68.31 -8.06 41.45
C LEU A 53 -68.23 -7.24 40.15
N TYR A 54 -67.98 -5.96 40.28
CA TYR A 54 -67.66 -5.08 39.19
C TYR A 54 -66.15 -4.92 39.08
N ILE A 55 -65.61 -5.16 37.87
CA ILE A 55 -64.17 -5.09 37.64
C ILE A 55 -63.97 -4.27 36.37
N GLU A 56 -63.26 -3.19 36.47
CA GLU A 56 -62.83 -2.36 35.38
C GLU A 56 -61.54 -2.95 34.81
N ILE A 57 -61.50 -3.12 33.49
CA ILE A 57 -60.32 -3.62 32.77
C ILE A 57 -59.81 -2.42 31.95
N LEU A 58 -58.56 -2.05 32.21
CA LEU A 58 -57.91 -0.97 31.48
C LEU A 58 -57.27 -1.53 30.21
N ASP A 59 -57.38 -0.78 29.11
CA ASP A 59 -56.67 -1.08 27.89
C ASP A 59 -55.19 -0.94 28.11
N GLU A 60 -54.41 -1.90 27.67
CA GLU A 60 -52.96 -1.87 27.65
C GLU A 60 -52.54 -1.87 26.20
N SER A 61 -52.13 -0.71 25.73
CA SER A 61 -51.47 -0.61 24.42
C SER A 61 -50.16 -1.31 24.51
N ILE A 62 -50.02 -2.49 23.89
CA ILE A 62 -48.73 -3.15 23.69
C ILE A 62 -48.01 -2.30 22.66
N GLN A 63 -47.10 -1.46 23.13
CA GLN A 63 -46.10 -0.89 22.24
C GLN A 63 -45.23 -2.09 21.82
N LEU A 64 -45.40 -2.50 20.56
CA LEU A 64 -44.48 -3.41 19.93
C LEU A 64 -43.12 -2.70 19.88
N GLU A 65 -42.11 -3.31 20.50
CA GLU A 65 -40.74 -2.81 20.32
C GLU A 65 -40.45 -2.71 18.82
N GLU A 66 -39.95 -1.55 18.43
CA GLU A 66 -39.53 -1.29 17.05
C GLU A 66 -38.56 -2.38 16.63
N VAL A 67 -38.93 -3.19 15.66
CA VAL A 67 -38.04 -4.20 15.09
C VAL A 67 -37.04 -3.44 14.23
N THR A 68 -35.91 -3.03 14.83
CA THR A 68 -34.80 -2.47 14.10
C THR A 68 -34.18 -3.59 13.27
N ILE A 69 -34.52 -3.64 11.99
CA ILE A 69 -33.85 -4.51 11.03
C ILE A 69 -32.45 -3.91 10.80
N LYS A 70 -31.46 -4.44 11.48
CA LYS A 70 -30.04 -4.16 11.17
C LYS A 70 -29.72 -4.84 9.85
N GLY A 71 -29.95 -4.14 8.75
CA GLY A 71 -29.49 -4.57 7.44
C GLY A 71 -27.96 -4.64 7.45
N ARG A 72 -27.38 -5.73 7.00
CA ARG A 72 -25.93 -5.77 6.71
C ARG A 72 -25.67 -4.83 5.54
N ILE A 73 -24.80 -3.85 5.74
CA ILE A 73 -24.34 -2.98 4.67
C ILE A 73 -23.51 -3.86 3.72
N PRO A 74 -23.88 -3.97 2.43
CA PRO A 74 -23.09 -4.74 1.49
C PRO A 74 -21.70 -4.10 1.33
N ILE A 75 -20.65 -4.95 1.31
CA ILE A 75 -19.27 -4.50 1.12
C ILE A 75 -19.10 -3.93 -0.26
N VAL A 76 -19.72 -4.56 -1.28
CA VAL A 76 -19.66 -4.12 -2.67
C VAL A 76 -21.06 -4.06 -3.26
N THR A 77 -21.32 -3.03 -4.04
CA THR A 77 -22.50 -2.88 -4.91
C THR A 77 -22.02 -2.54 -6.31
N GLN A 78 -22.81 -2.91 -7.31
CA GLN A 78 -22.52 -2.60 -8.70
C GLN A 78 -23.56 -1.63 -9.24
N ASN A 79 -23.10 -0.60 -9.94
CA ASN A 79 -23.97 0.35 -10.66
C ASN A 79 -23.42 0.50 -12.09
N GLY A 80 -24.11 -0.12 -13.06
CA GLY A 80 -23.57 -0.24 -14.42
C GLY A 80 -22.23 -0.96 -14.41
N ASP A 81 -21.20 -0.36 -14.99
CA ASP A 81 -19.83 -0.89 -15.06
C ASP A 81 -18.96 -0.52 -13.85
N THR A 82 -19.54 0.22 -12.89
CA THR A 82 -18.80 0.70 -11.71
C THR A 82 -19.07 -0.19 -10.51
N LEU A 83 -18.00 -0.70 -9.90
CA LEU A 83 -18.03 -1.35 -8.59
C LEU A 83 -17.89 -0.27 -7.50
N ILE A 84 -18.79 -0.28 -6.53
CA ILE A 84 -18.81 0.66 -5.42
C ILE A 84 -18.59 -0.12 -4.13
N PHE A 85 -17.48 0.14 -3.48
CA PHE A 85 -17.10 -0.47 -2.20
C PHE A 85 -17.44 0.47 -1.05
N ASN A 86 -17.96 -0.10 0.03
CA ASN A 86 -18.33 0.65 1.22
C ASN A 86 -17.33 0.41 2.36
N PRO A 87 -16.50 1.41 2.72
CA PRO A 87 -15.52 1.28 3.79
C PRO A 87 -16.11 0.97 5.17
N LYS A 88 -17.40 1.28 5.40
CA LYS A 88 -18.07 0.97 6.67
C LYS A 88 -18.29 -0.52 6.90
N ALA A 89 -18.16 -1.32 5.84
CA ALA A 89 -18.31 -2.77 5.91
C ALA A 89 -16.99 -3.51 6.21
N VAL A 90 -15.85 -2.80 6.26
CA VAL A 90 -14.53 -3.32 6.61
C VAL A 90 -14.05 -2.73 7.93
N ASN A 91 -13.11 -3.42 8.57
CA ASN A 91 -12.58 -2.97 9.86
C ASN A 91 -11.48 -1.93 9.64
N VAL A 92 -11.78 -0.69 9.98
CA VAL A 92 -10.85 0.45 9.88
C VAL A 92 -10.47 0.91 11.28
N GLN A 93 -9.18 0.95 11.55
CA GLN A 93 -8.62 1.45 12.81
C GLN A 93 -8.14 2.89 12.67
N GLU A 94 -8.03 3.61 13.77
CA GLU A 94 -7.39 4.91 13.81
C GLU A 94 -5.92 4.80 13.38
N GLY A 95 -5.49 5.66 12.45
CA GLY A 95 -4.16 5.61 11.83
C GLY A 95 -4.05 4.69 10.60
N ASP A 96 -5.13 3.99 10.18
CA ASP A 96 -5.14 3.28 8.91
C ASP A 96 -5.14 4.25 7.73
N VAL A 97 -4.57 3.80 6.62
CA VAL A 97 -4.61 4.50 5.32
C VAL A 97 -5.60 3.82 4.38
N ALA A 98 -5.97 4.49 3.28
CA ALA A 98 -6.91 3.94 2.30
C ALA A 98 -6.48 2.58 1.74
N MET A 99 -5.18 2.31 1.69
CA MET A 99 -4.62 1.02 1.30
C MET A 99 -5.14 -0.12 2.19
N ASN A 100 -5.20 0.10 3.51
CA ASN A 100 -5.69 -0.92 4.45
C ASN A 100 -7.19 -1.24 4.25
N ILE A 101 -7.97 -0.30 3.70
CA ILE A 101 -9.34 -0.57 3.25
C ILE A 101 -9.29 -1.47 2.02
N VAL A 102 -8.51 -1.08 0.99
CA VAL A 102 -8.44 -1.80 -0.29
C VAL A 102 -7.99 -3.24 -0.11
N GLU A 103 -7.02 -3.52 0.77
CA GLU A 103 -6.55 -4.86 1.12
C GLU A 103 -7.66 -5.77 1.67
N GLN A 104 -8.69 -5.21 2.29
CA GLN A 104 -9.82 -5.96 2.87
C GLN A 104 -11.01 -6.10 1.91
N LEU A 105 -10.96 -5.49 0.72
CA LEU A 105 -12.07 -5.54 -0.23
C LEU A 105 -12.11 -6.87 -0.98
N PRO A 106 -13.29 -7.42 -1.27
CA PRO A 106 -13.40 -8.65 -2.04
C PRO A 106 -12.95 -8.44 -3.49
N GLY A 107 -12.16 -9.39 -4.02
CA GLY A 107 -11.66 -9.36 -5.38
C GLY A 107 -10.52 -8.38 -5.62
N THR A 108 -9.86 -7.91 -4.55
CA THR A 108 -8.63 -7.11 -4.62
C THR A 108 -7.40 -7.98 -4.34
N GLU A 109 -6.36 -7.74 -5.10
CA GLU A 109 -5.02 -8.29 -4.91
C GLU A 109 -4.06 -7.11 -4.80
N THR A 110 -3.24 -7.10 -3.77
CA THR A 110 -2.31 -6.00 -3.49
C THR A 110 -0.92 -6.55 -3.27
N ASP A 111 0.06 -5.86 -3.81
CA ASP A 111 1.48 -6.05 -3.49
C ASP A 111 2.12 -4.69 -3.15
N ASP A 112 3.44 -4.66 -2.90
CA ASP A 112 4.13 -3.43 -2.52
C ASP A 112 4.10 -2.33 -3.59
N HIS A 113 3.80 -2.70 -4.85
CA HIS A 113 3.91 -1.82 -6.02
C HIS A 113 2.64 -1.75 -6.86
N SER A 114 1.68 -2.64 -6.66
CA SER A 114 0.49 -2.70 -7.49
C SER A 114 -0.79 -3.08 -6.74
N VAL A 115 -1.91 -2.67 -7.31
CA VAL A 115 -3.26 -3.08 -6.90
C VAL A 115 -3.97 -3.63 -8.11
N LYS A 116 -4.61 -4.79 -7.94
CA LYS A 116 -5.53 -5.35 -8.93
C LYS A 116 -6.93 -5.42 -8.33
N ILE A 117 -7.93 -5.12 -9.14
CA ILE A 117 -9.35 -5.26 -8.77
C ILE A 117 -10.04 -6.12 -9.81
N MET A 118 -10.62 -7.24 -9.35
CA MET A 118 -11.22 -8.27 -10.23
C MET A 118 -10.24 -8.71 -11.35
N GLY A 119 -8.97 -8.95 -10.98
CA GLY A 119 -7.91 -9.39 -11.88
C GLY A 119 -7.32 -8.31 -12.82
N LYS A 120 -7.88 -7.09 -12.85
CA LYS A 120 -7.38 -5.98 -13.66
C LYS A 120 -6.50 -5.06 -12.83
N GLN A 121 -5.31 -4.73 -13.35
CA GLN A 121 -4.39 -3.79 -12.69
C GLN A 121 -4.94 -2.37 -12.70
N VAL A 122 -4.90 -1.71 -11.54
CA VAL A 122 -5.25 -0.30 -11.40
C VAL A 122 -4.10 0.55 -11.94
N THR A 123 -4.41 1.44 -12.89
CA THR A 123 -3.42 2.32 -13.52
C THR A 123 -3.45 3.74 -12.96
N LYS A 124 -4.61 4.17 -12.43
CA LYS A 124 -4.81 5.51 -11.89
C LYS A 124 -5.67 5.45 -10.63
N THR A 125 -5.37 6.31 -9.66
CA THR A 125 -6.23 6.53 -8.49
C THR A 125 -6.62 7.99 -8.39
N TYR A 126 -7.92 8.23 -8.46
CA TYR A 126 -8.53 9.54 -8.27
C TYR A 126 -8.93 9.72 -6.80
N ILE A 127 -8.85 10.94 -6.31
CA ILE A 127 -9.46 11.37 -5.04
C ILE A 127 -10.46 12.47 -5.38
N ASP A 128 -11.75 12.24 -5.08
CA ASP A 128 -12.87 13.12 -5.44
C ASP A 128 -12.89 13.51 -6.93
N GLY A 129 -12.55 12.54 -7.81
CA GLY A 129 -12.48 12.72 -9.25
C GLY A 129 -11.20 13.40 -9.76
N ARG A 130 -10.20 13.64 -8.91
CA ARG A 130 -8.93 14.28 -9.26
C ARG A 130 -7.78 13.27 -9.22
N LEU A 131 -6.97 13.25 -10.26
CA LEU A 131 -5.75 12.44 -10.33
C LEU A 131 -4.64 13.18 -9.57
N ILE A 132 -4.41 12.77 -8.32
CA ILE A 132 -3.54 13.53 -7.41
C ILE A 132 -2.08 13.07 -7.47
N PHE A 133 -1.83 11.76 -7.55
CA PHE A 133 -0.47 11.21 -7.48
C PHE A 133 0.03 10.67 -8.83
N GLY A 134 -0.46 11.23 -9.92
CA GLY A 134 0.05 10.98 -11.28
C GLY A 134 0.08 9.52 -11.68
N SER A 135 1.28 9.06 -11.99
CA SER A 135 1.54 7.69 -12.46
C SER A 135 1.59 6.63 -11.37
N ASP A 136 1.58 7.02 -10.09
CA ASP A 136 1.61 6.06 -8.99
C ASP A 136 0.24 5.93 -8.30
N PRO A 137 -0.57 4.91 -8.67
CA PRO A 137 -1.86 4.68 -8.03
C PRO A 137 -1.74 4.30 -6.56
N MET A 138 -0.59 3.76 -6.13
CA MET A 138 -0.35 3.34 -4.76
C MET A 138 -0.09 4.52 -3.83
N ALA A 139 0.51 5.59 -4.35
CA ALA A 139 0.81 6.77 -3.55
C ALA A 139 -0.47 7.42 -2.98
N ALA A 140 -1.54 7.48 -3.77
CA ALA A 140 -2.84 7.96 -3.30
C ALA A 140 -3.40 7.10 -2.15
N LEU A 141 -3.30 5.78 -2.27
CA LEU A 141 -3.80 4.83 -1.28
C LEU A 141 -2.99 4.85 0.02
N LYS A 142 -1.68 5.04 -0.08
CA LYS A 142 -0.76 5.06 1.07
C LYS A 142 -0.80 6.39 1.85
N ASN A 143 -1.21 7.48 1.19
CA ASN A 143 -1.18 8.82 1.79
C ASN A 143 -2.55 9.34 2.26
N LEU A 144 -3.66 8.70 1.86
CA LEU A 144 -5.01 9.09 2.30
C LEU A 144 -5.39 8.32 3.57
N SER A 145 -5.84 9.05 4.60
CA SER A 145 -6.36 8.42 5.83
C SER A 145 -7.62 7.59 5.55
N ALA A 146 -7.66 6.36 6.06
CA ALA A 146 -8.83 5.49 5.93
C ALA A 146 -10.10 6.10 6.56
N THR A 147 -9.95 6.88 7.62
CA THR A 147 -11.07 7.56 8.30
C THR A 147 -11.74 8.61 7.42
N ASP A 148 -11.03 9.14 6.42
CA ASP A 148 -11.56 10.15 5.50
C ASP A 148 -12.30 9.55 4.32
N VAL A 149 -12.13 8.26 4.05
CA VAL A 149 -12.76 7.59 2.92
C VAL A 149 -14.25 7.41 3.17
N LEU A 150 -15.07 7.87 2.22
CA LEU A 150 -16.52 7.69 2.20
C LEU A 150 -16.92 6.48 1.35
N LYS A 151 -16.37 6.38 0.13
CA LYS A 151 -16.62 5.32 -0.83
C LYS A 151 -15.39 5.10 -1.70
N ILE A 152 -15.22 3.90 -2.22
CA ILE A 152 -14.23 3.57 -3.24
C ILE A 152 -14.98 3.06 -4.46
N LYS A 153 -14.75 3.67 -5.62
CA LYS A 153 -15.33 3.27 -6.89
C LYS A 153 -14.24 2.70 -7.79
N ALA A 154 -14.49 1.57 -8.44
CA ALA A 154 -13.61 0.99 -9.44
C ALA A 154 -14.38 0.84 -10.75
N TYR A 155 -13.84 1.39 -11.82
CA TYR A 155 -14.43 1.35 -13.15
C TYR A 155 -13.35 1.35 -14.22
N ASP A 156 -13.73 1.08 -15.45
CA ASP A 156 -12.82 1.16 -16.59
C ASP A 156 -13.02 2.50 -17.28
N GLU A 157 -11.94 3.19 -17.59
CA GLU A 157 -11.95 4.42 -18.36
C GLU A 157 -10.88 4.39 -19.46
N TYR A 158 -11.07 5.17 -20.50
CA TYR A 158 -10.04 5.37 -21.49
C TYR A 158 -8.88 6.19 -20.90
N GLU A 159 -7.66 5.89 -21.32
CA GLU A 159 -6.46 6.54 -20.83
C GLU A 159 -6.55 8.06 -20.91
N ASN A 160 -7.17 8.59 -21.97
CA ASN A 160 -7.41 10.01 -22.22
C ASN A 160 -8.90 10.35 -22.14
N THR A 161 -9.44 10.49 -20.93
CA THR A 161 -10.86 10.78 -20.71
C THR A 161 -11.31 12.19 -21.09
N LYS A 162 -10.38 13.15 -21.20
CA LYS A 162 -10.71 14.56 -21.44
C LYS A 162 -10.74 14.94 -22.90
N THR A 163 -10.26 14.08 -23.77
CA THR A 163 -10.30 14.30 -25.21
C THR A 163 -11.65 13.87 -25.77
N LYS A 164 -12.40 14.77 -26.33
CA LYS A 164 -13.70 14.47 -26.97
C LYS A 164 -13.50 13.68 -28.29
N LYS A 165 -12.29 13.68 -28.85
CA LYS A 165 -11.96 13.01 -30.10
C LYS A 165 -11.59 11.56 -29.87
N LEU A 166 -12.29 10.65 -30.54
CA LEU A 166 -12.15 9.19 -30.40
C LEU A 166 -10.72 8.68 -30.59
N MET A 167 -9.96 9.29 -31.50
CA MET A 167 -8.59 8.83 -31.84
C MET A 167 -7.55 9.04 -30.71
N TYR A 168 -7.90 9.74 -29.63
CA TYR A 168 -6.98 10.03 -28.53
C TYR A 168 -7.38 9.39 -27.20
N ARG A 169 -8.37 8.50 -27.23
CA ARG A 169 -8.89 7.88 -26.01
C ARG A 169 -7.89 6.94 -25.34
N GLY A 170 -6.94 6.37 -26.11
CA GLY A 170 -6.02 5.37 -25.58
C GLY A 170 -6.72 4.05 -25.21
N ASP A 171 -6.04 3.23 -24.47
CA ASP A 171 -6.58 1.94 -24.01
C ASP A 171 -7.56 2.09 -22.84
N LEU A 172 -8.45 1.09 -22.71
CA LEU A 172 -9.38 1.01 -21.60
C LEU A 172 -8.66 0.44 -20.37
N THR A 173 -8.52 1.23 -19.33
CA THR A 173 -7.76 0.88 -18.14
C THR A 173 -8.63 0.90 -16.86
N ARG A 174 -8.31 0.04 -15.89
CA ARG A 174 -8.97 0.03 -14.59
C ARG A 174 -8.47 1.19 -13.73
N VAL A 175 -9.42 1.95 -13.17
CA VAL A 175 -9.12 3.08 -12.29
C VAL A 175 -9.89 2.97 -10.98
N LEU A 176 -9.33 3.58 -9.93
CA LEU A 176 -9.98 3.79 -8.66
C LEU A 176 -10.37 5.26 -8.51
N ASN A 177 -11.54 5.53 -7.95
CA ASN A 177 -11.90 6.85 -7.47
C ASN A 177 -12.35 6.76 -6.01
N ILE A 178 -11.61 7.41 -5.14
CA ILE A 178 -11.88 7.47 -3.71
C ILE A 178 -12.66 8.75 -3.43
N GLU A 179 -13.90 8.60 -3.00
CA GLU A 179 -14.71 9.73 -2.52
C GLU A 179 -14.44 9.95 -1.03
N THR A 180 -14.15 11.18 -0.66
CA THR A 180 -13.89 11.56 0.74
C THR A 180 -15.13 12.09 1.44
N LYS A 181 -15.18 12.00 2.79
CA LYS A 181 -16.30 12.47 3.62
C LYS A 181 -16.51 13.97 3.56
N SER A 182 -15.42 14.72 3.49
CA SER A 182 -15.42 16.14 3.24
C SER A 182 -14.83 16.33 1.85
N LYS A 183 -15.64 16.59 0.84
CA LYS A 183 -15.11 16.98 -0.47
C LYS A 183 -13.91 17.89 -0.24
N LEU A 184 -12.75 17.57 -0.81
CA LEU A 184 -11.46 18.22 -0.54
C LEU A 184 -11.50 19.73 -0.81
N ILE A 185 -12.17 20.47 0.06
CA ILE A 185 -12.24 21.93 0.08
C ILE A 185 -11.08 22.35 0.98
N SER A 186 -10.04 22.93 0.41
CA SER A 186 -8.85 23.48 1.07
C SER A 186 -8.64 23.02 2.53
N SER A 187 -7.83 22.00 2.73
CA SER A 187 -7.58 21.43 4.05
C SER A 187 -6.12 21.11 4.27
N TRP A 188 -5.66 21.33 5.51
CA TRP A 188 -4.39 20.86 6.01
C TRP A 188 -4.58 19.65 6.91
N LYS A 189 -3.77 18.62 6.72
CA LYS A 189 -3.68 17.46 7.62
C LYS A 189 -2.22 17.21 7.94
N ALA A 190 -1.94 16.94 9.21
CA ALA A 190 -0.62 16.57 9.67
C ALA A 190 -0.71 15.41 10.67
N HIS A 191 0.16 14.42 10.48
CA HIS A 191 0.34 13.32 11.43
C HIS A 191 1.78 13.30 11.88
N LEU A 192 1.99 13.33 13.20
CA LEU A 192 3.29 13.20 13.84
C LEU A 192 3.33 11.89 14.60
N LEU A 193 4.37 11.11 14.35
CA LEU A 193 4.68 9.92 15.12
C LEU A 193 6.07 10.07 15.71
N ALA A 194 6.20 9.77 17.00
CA ALA A 194 7.48 9.68 17.67
C ALA A 194 7.52 8.40 18.52
N SER A 195 8.58 7.65 18.42
CA SER A 195 8.80 6.44 19.20
C SER A 195 10.22 6.38 19.72
N THR A 196 10.39 5.79 20.88
CA THR A 196 11.71 5.57 21.48
C THR A 196 11.71 4.23 22.22
N GLY A 197 12.86 3.59 22.27
CA GLY A 197 13.04 2.33 22.95
C GLY A 197 14.51 2.05 23.21
N SER A 198 14.78 0.99 23.94
CA SER A 198 16.13 0.54 24.26
C SER A 198 16.25 -0.96 24.01
N ASN A 199 17.36 -1.37 23.42
CA ASN A 199 17.75 -2.77 23.33
C ASN A 199 18.83 -3.05 24.40
N MET A 200 18.44 -3.72 25.46
CA MET A 200 19.33 -3.98 26.61
C MET A 200 20.44 -4.99 26.27
N ASP A 201 20.26 -5.85 25.27
CA ASP A 201 21.22 -6.90 24.91
C ASP A 201 22.28 -6.44 23.90
N SER A 202 22.17 -5.22 23.40
CA SER A 202 23.12 -4.72 22.40
C SER A 202 24.46 -4.37 23.04
N LYS A 203 25.52 -5.10 22.66
CA LYS A 203 26.92 -4.76 23.00
C LYS A 203 27.44 -3.52 22.26
N ASN A 204 26.71 -3.05 21.25
CA ASN A 204 27.07 -1.94 20.38
C ASN A 204 26.29 -0.67 20.78
N ASP A 205 27.00 0.42 21.11
CA ASP A 205 26.37 1.69 21.54
C ASP A 205 25.37 2.25 20.53
N ARG A 206 25.57 2.02 19.23
CA ARG A 206 24.62 2.43 18.18
C ARG A 206 23.30 1.68 18.21
N GLY A 207 23.28 0.44 18.72
CA GLY A 207 22.09 -0.39 18.81
C GLY A 207 21.29 -0.23 20.10
N LYS A 208 21.84 0.43 21.12
CA LYS A 208 21.20 0.55 22.44
C LYS A 208 19.96 1.44 22.41
N PHE A 209 20.03 2.59 21.75
CA PHE A 209 18.93 3.53 21.67
C PHE A 209 18.18 3.40 20.35
N ARG A 210 16.92 3.04 20.44
CA ARG A 210 16.00 2.90 19.31
C ARG A 210 15.09 4.10 19.25
N LYS A 211 14.95 4.67 18.06
CA LYS A 211 14.12 5.85 17.80
C LYS A 211 13.37 5.71 16.49
N GLY A 212 12.19 6.27 16.43
CA GLY A 212 11.43 6.46 15.23
C GLY A 212 10.76 7.83 15.24
N LEU A 213 10.83 8.53 14.12
CA LEU A 213 10.17 9.81 13.90
C LEU A 213 9.50 9.76 12.54
N GLY A 214 8.24 10.12 12.48
CA GLY A 214 7.47 10.24 11.24
C GLY A 214 6.63 11.51 11.25
N LEU A 215 6.66 12.23 10.15
CA LEU A 215 5.81 13.39 9.90
C LEU A 215 5.20 13.26 8.50
N THR A 216 3.88 13.28 8.45
CA THR A 216 3.12 13.37 7.20
C THR A 216 2.34 14.67 7.20
N THR A 217 2.47 15.45 6.14
CA THR A 217 1.69 16.67 5.94
C THR A 217 1.03 16.64 4.58
N ASN A 218 -0.25 16.98 4.54
CA ASN A 218 -1.03 17.04 3.31
C ASN A 218 -1.79 18.36 3.27
N PHE A 219 -1.65 19.07 2.17
CA PHE A 219 -2.47 20.23 1.83
C PHE A 219 -3.23 19.94 0.55
N PHE A 220 -4.53 20.07 0.60
CA PHE A 220 -5.43 19.88 -0.52
C PHE A 220 -6.20 21.16 -0.78
N SER A 221 -6.29 21.56 -2.03
CA SER A 221 -7.21 22.59 -2.49
C SER A 221 -7.79 22.21 -3.86
N GLU A 222 -8.75 22.95 -4.36
CA GLU A 222 -9.40 22.66 -5.65
C GLU A 222 -8.43 22.54 -6.82
N LYS A 223 -7.38 23.38 -6.86
CA LYS A 223 -6.41 23.43 -7.99
C LYS A 223 -4.98 23.12 -7.60
N PHE A 224 -4.70 22.86 -6.33
CA PHE A 224 -3.36 22.64 -5.83
C PHE A 224 -3.33 21.56 -4.76
N LEU A 225 -2.33 20.72 -4.84
CA LEU A 225 -2.02 19.69 -3.86
C LEU A 225 -0.55 19.80 -3.45
N LEU A 226 -0.28 19.60 -2.18
CA LEU A 226 1.06 19.41 -1.64
C LEU A 226 1.00 18.30 -0.60
N THR A 227 1.85 17.28 -0.75
CA THR A 227 2.02 16.23 0.26
C THR A 227 3.49 16.08 0.57
N SER A 228 3.81 15.84 1.82
CA SER A 228 5.17 15.54 2.26
C SER A 228 5.15 14.50 3.37
N ASN A 229 6.02 13.51 3.24
CA ASN A 229 6.28 12.53 4.26
C ASN A 229 7.77 12.57 4.60
N VAL A 230 8.08 12.57 5.88
CA VAL A 230 9.45 12.41 6.37
C VAL A 230 9.42 11.34 7.45
N PHE A 231 10.31 10.40 7.31
CA PHE A 231 10.36 9.25 8.20
C PHE A 231 11.81 8.87 8.49
N HIS A 232 12.13 8.65 9.74
CA HIS A 232 13.41 8.13 10.18
C HIS A 232 13.23 7.11 11.28
N ASN A 233 13.88 5.97 11.18
CA ASN A 233 13.91 4.99 12.27
C ASN A 233 15.19 4.15 12.27
N ASN A 234 15.53 3.62 13.43
CA ASN A 234 16.57 2.61 13.63
C ASN A 234 16.07 1.39 14.43
N ILE A 235 14.80 1.05 14.29
CA ILE A 235 14.14 -0.04 15.04
C ILE A 235 14.10 -1.36 14.27
N ASN A 236 15.07 -1.60 13.39
CA ASN A 236 15.20 -2.80 12.56
C ASN A 236 14.01 -3.01 11.62
N ARG A 237 13.60 -1.93 10.92
CA ARG A 237 12.48 -1.98 10.04
C ARG A 237 12.74 -1.26 8.72
N LYS A 238 12.36 -1.91 7.60
CA LYS A 238 12.52 -1.42 6.23
C LYS A 238 11.27 -0.71 5.67
N SER A 239 10.25 -0.43 6.48
CA SER A 239 8.99 0.11 5.97
C SER A 239 8.94 1.63 5.91
N ASN A 240 8.39 2.15 4.84
CA ASN A 240 8.14 3.58 4.57
C ASN A 240 6.81 4.06 5.17
N ASN A 241 6.03 3.19 5.80
CA ASN A 241 4.72 3.52 6.31
C ASN A 241 4.80 3.86 7.80
N ILE A 242 4.25 5.02 8.20
CA ILE A 242 4.23 5.48 9.60
C ILE A 242 3.63 4.41 10.53
N LYS A 243 2.55 3.76 10.13
CA LYS A 243 1.91 2.68 10.89
C LYS A 243 2.85 1.50 11.13
N ASN A 244 3.66 1.21 10.14
CA ASN A 244 4.64 0.13 10.19
C ASN A 244 5.87 0.44 11.06
N VAL A 245 6.06 1.67 11.59
CA VAL A 245 7.14 2.01 12.53
C VAL A 245 7.04 1.22 13.83
N LEU A 246 5.84 0.82 14.22
CA LEU A 246 5.59 0.16 15.52
C LEU A 246 5.70 -1.37 15.47
N SER A 247 5.79 -2.02 14.32
CA SER A 247 5.93 -3.47 14.24
C SER A 247 7.37 -3.91 14.03
N ILE A 248 7.85 -4.79 14.88
CA ILE A 248 9.18 -5.38 14.85
C ILE A 248 9.26 -6.34 13.66
N SER A 249 10.24 -6.17 12.79
CA SER A 249 10.43 -7.12 11.69
C SER A 249 11.87 -7.12 11.21
N ASP A 250 12.37 -8.21 10.97
CA ASP A 250 13.63 -8.68 10.44
C ASP A 250 14.54 -9.26 11.53
N PRO A 251 14.30 -10.53 11.89
CA PRO A 251 15.10 -11.23 12.91
C PRO A 251 16.55 -11.46 12.49
N GLY A 252 16.90 -11.24 11.21
CA GLY A 252 18.27 -11.44 10.71
C GLY A 252 19.15 -10.20 10.78
N SER A 253 18.59 -9.01 11.08
CA SER A 253 19.34 -7.74 11.08
C SER A 253 19.76 -7.36 12.49
N THR A 254 21.05 -7.18 12.72
CA THR A 254 21.55 -6.65 14.01
C THR A 254 21.31 -5.16 14.16
N TYR A 255 21.31 -4.41 13.08
CA TYR A 255 21.01 -2.98 13.04
C TYR A 255 20.51 -2.56 11.67
N ASN A 256 19.36 -1.95 11.64
CA ASN A 256 18.81 -1.31 10.45
C ASN A 256 18.45 0.14 10.76
N GLU A 257 18.84 1.06 9.90
CA GLU A 257 18.52 2.48 9.94
C GLU A 257 17.91 2.87 8.61
N THR A 258 16.71 3.43 8.65
CA THR A 258 15.99 3.87 7.45
C THR A 258 15.61 5.33 7.61
N THR A 259 15.92 6.12 6.60
CA THR A 259 15.38 7.48 6.42
C THR A 259 14.68 7.54 5.08
N TYR A 260 13.49 8.06 5.08
CA TYR A 260 12.69 8.26 3.90
C TYR A 260 12.09 9.66 3.92
N ALA A 261 12.10 10.35 2.80
CA ALA A 261 11.39 11.60 2.62
C ALA A 261 10.79 11.66 1.23
N ASP A 262 9.56 12.11 1.13
CA ASP A 262 8.93 12.42 -0.15
C ASP A 262 8.27 13.79 -0.12
N LEU A 263 8.16 14.36 -1.30
CA LEU A 263 7.45 15.60 -1.59
C LEU A 263 6.72 15.43 -2.91
N ALA A 264 5.41 15.59 -2.90
CA ALA A 264 4.60 15.58 -4.10
C ALA A 264 3.78 16.87 -4.20
N THR A 265 3.73 17.45 -5.37
CA THR A 265 2.87 18.61 -5.66
C THR A 265 2.19 18.45 -7.00
N GLU A 266 0.95 18.91 -7.06
CA GLU A 266 0.18 18.99 -8.29
C GLU A 266 -0.54 20.32 -8.38
N ARG A 267 -0.52 20.91 -9.54
CA ARG A 267 -1.33 22.06 -9.91
C ARG A 267 -2.09 21.76 -11.17
N SER A 268 -3.40 21.92 -11.13
CA SER A 268 -4.28 21.84 -12.30
C SER A 268 -4.89 23.18 -12.63
N TRP A 269 -5.19 23.41 -13.89
CA TRP A 269 -5.90 24.59 -14.38
C TRP A 269 -6.90 24.17 -15.45
N ASP A 270 -7.99 24.90 -15.46
CA ASP A 270 -9.03 24.82 -16.47
C ASP A 270 -9.43 26.26 -16.79
N THR A 271 -9.47 26.59 -18.07
CA THR A 271 -9.77 27.94 -18.54
C THR A 271 -11.07 27.96 -19.30
N GLU A 272 -11.76 29.10 -19.28
CA GLU A 272 -13.02 29.33 -20.02
C GLU A 272 -12.87 29.04 -21.53
N ASN A 273 -11.66 29.09 -22.07
CA ASN A 273 -11.36 28.80 -23.46
C ASN A 273 -11.19 27.30 -23.75
N GLY A 274 -11.54 26.41 -22.81
CA GLY A 274 -11.44 24.96 -22.95
C GLY A 274 -10.00 24.44 -22.91
N THR A 275 -9.04 25.19 -22.37
CA THR A 275 -7.69 24.72 -22.14
C THR A 275 -7.61 24.09 -20.74
N TYR A 276 -7.22 22.85 -20.69
CA TYR A 276 -6.99 22.08 -19.48
C TYR A 276 -5.52 21.70 -19.37
N GLY A 277 -4.95 21.83 -18.18
CA GLY A 277 -3.60 21.38 -17.97
C GLY A 277 -3.32 20.93 -16.54
N THR A 278 -2.23 20.20 -16.39
CA THR A 278 -1.70 19.75 -15.10
C THR A 278 -0.18 19.85 -15.08
N PHE A 279 0.36 20.25 -13.96
CA PHE A 279 1.77 20.13 -13.63
C PHE A 279 1.89 19.31 -12.35
N ARG A 280 2.76 18.32 -12.37
CA ARG A 280 3.09 17.48 -11.22
C ARG A 280 4.59 17.44 -11.02
N ALA A 281 5.00 17.45 -9.77
CA ALA A 281 6.36 17.17 -9.40
C ALA A 281 6.36 16.24 -8.20
N PHE A 282 7.19 15.23 -8.25
CA PHE A 282 7.36 14.24 -7.22
C PHE A 282 8.85 14.02 -6.96
N TYR A 283 9.24 13.99 -5.71
CA TYR A 283 10.60 13.69 -5.31
C TYR A 283 10.59 12.75 -4.12
N THR A 284 11.42 11.73 -4.16
CA THR A 284 11.69 10.87 -3.02
C THR A 284 13.17 10.76 -2.74
N PHE A 285 13.47 10.68 -1.47
CA PHE A 285 14.78 10.36 -0.93
C PHE A 285 14.65 9.13 -0.04
N GLY A 286 15.47 8.12 -0.29
CA GLY A 286 15.59 6.94 0.54
C GLY A 286 17.03 6.72 0.97
N TYR A 287 17.24 6.54 2.26
CA TYR A 287 18.50 6.09 2.83
C TYR A 287 18.23 4.87 3.70
N ASN A 288 18.94 3.80 3.43
CA ASN A 288 18.92 2.59 4.24
C ASN A 288 20.34 2.16 4.60
N ARG A 289 20.52 1.83 5.87
CA ARG A 289 21.73 1.21 6.36
C ARG A 289 21.34 -0.07 7.09
N ASP A 290 21.89 -1.16 6.65
CA ASP A 290 21.66 -2.49 7.21
C ASP A 290 22.98 -3.11 7.65
N ASN A 291 23.05 -3.59 8.87
CA ASN A 291 24.19 -4.33 9.37
C ASN A 291 23.68 -5.68 9.87
N THR A 292 24.21 -6.73 9.33
CA THR A 292 23.95 -8.10 9.78
C THR A 292 25.25 -8.72 10.27
N ASN A 293 25.17 -9.50 11.32
CA ASN A 293 26.30 -10.28 11.84
C ASN A 293 25.74 -11.63 12.28
N THR A 294 26.17 -12.65 11.58
CA THR A 294 25.78 -14.04 11.85
C THR A 294 27.02 -14.86 12.20
N ARG A 295 26.89 -15.69 13.21
CA ARG A 295 27.89 -16.67 13.59
C ARG A 295 27.24 -18.03 13.61
N SER A 296 27.82 -18.95 12.92
CA SER A 296 27.44 -20.36 12.88
C SER A 296 28.62 -21.20 13.40
N GLU A 297 28.34 -22.10 14.28
CA GLU A 297 29.33 -23.02 14.83
C GLU A 297 28.78 -24.44 14.76
N GLN A 298 29.50 -25.34 14.15
CA GLN A 298 29.14 -26.75 13.96
C GLN A 298 30.19 -27.63 14.59
N HIS A 299 29.80 -28.42 15.57
CA HIS A 299 30.63 -29.42 16.22
C HIS A 299 30.28 -30.79 15.67
N TYR A 300 31.26 -31.46 15.10
CA TYR A 300 31.17 -32.84 14.67
C TYR A 300 31.85 -33.72 15.71
N PHE A 301 31.08 -34.55 16.39
CA PHE A 301 31.59 -35.43 17.41
C PHE A 301 32.29 -36.64 16.80
N PRO A 302 33.36 -37.16 17.43
CA PRO A 302 34.06 -38.33 16.91
C PRO A 302 33.17 -39.56 16.91
N SER A 303 33.25 -40.35 15.85
CA SER A 303 32.63 -41.66 15.71
C SER A 303 33.68 -42.65 15.18
N ASN A 304 33.37 -43.98 15.11
CA ASN A 304 34.32 -45.01 14.71
C ASN A 304 35.03 -44.75 13.37
N ASN A 305 34.49 -43.85 12.53
CA ASN A 305 35.07 -43.55 11.21
C ASN A 305 35.35 -42.04 10.99
N TYR A 306 35.09 -41.19 11.97
CA TYR A 306 35.24 -39.74 11.82
C TYR A 306 35.93 -39.14 13.04
N GLN A 307 36.83 -38.20 12.77
CA GLN A 307 37.52 -37.42 13.80
C GLN A 307 36.63 -36.24 14.26
N GLN A 308 36.92 -35.74 15.46
CA GLN A 308 36.26 -34.53 15.96
C GLN A 308 36.61 -33.34 15.05
N ARG A 309 35.61 -32.62 14.60
CA ARG A 309 35.76 -31.41 13.76
C ARG A 309 34.96 -30.28 14.32
N LEU A 310 35.52 -29.09 14.24
CA LEU A 310 34.86 -27.81 14.51
C LEU A 310 34.86 -26.99 13.21
N TYR A 311 33.71 -26.54 12.80
CA TYR A 311 33.54 -25.56 11.75
C TYR A 311 32.90 -24.31 12.34
N GLU A 312 33.56 -23.17 12.20
CA GLU A 312 33.02 -21.86 12.61
C GLU A 312 32.96 -20.95 11.40
N GLU A 313 31.83 -20.32 11.21
CA GLU A 313 31.59 -19.32 10.19
C GLU A 313 31.06 -18.03 10.85
N GLN A 314 31.73 -16.93 10.60
CA GLN A 314 31.25 -15.60 10.98
C GLN A 314 31.11 -14.76 9.73
N ASN A 315 29.87 -14.30 9.48
CA ASN A 315 29.55 -13.41 8.37
C ASN A 315 29.07 -12.07 8.91
N SER A 316 29.78 -11.01 8.52
CA SER A 316 29.45 -9.63 8.86
C SER A 316 29.18 -8.87 7.55
N ASN A 317 28.03 -8.26 7.46
CA ASN A 317 27.61 -7.48 6.29
C ASN A 317 27.14 -6.08 6.70
N SER A 318 27.45 -5.08 5.90
CA SER A 318 27.00 -3.71 6.07
C SER A 318 26.62 -3.10 4.73
N ASP A 319 25.35 -2.91 4.52
CA ASP A 319 24.80 -2.29 3.32
C ASP A 319 24.41 -0.84 3.61
N ARG A 320 24.75 0.07 2.70
CA ARG A 320 24.28 1.45 2.69
C ARG A 320 23.72 1.77 1.32
N LYS A 321 22.44 2.10 1.29
CA LYS A 321 21.73 2.41 0.06
C LYS A 321 21.16 3.81 0.15
N GLN A 322 21.45 4.63 -0.84
CA GLN A 322 20.93 5.99 -0.98
C GLN A 322 20.30 6.10 -2.36
N ASN A 323 19.01 6.40 -2.37
CA ASN A 323 18.23 6.50 -3.60
C ASN A 323 17.55 7.86 -3.66
N HIS A 324 17.64 8.48 -4.81
CA HIS A 324 16.91 9.70 -5.18
C HIS A 324 16.06 9.38 -6.40
N TYR A 325 14.81 9.79 -6.36
CA TYR A 325 13.88 9.67 -7.46
C TYR A 325 13.14 10.97 -7.62
N SER A 326 13.10 11.50 -8.83
CA SER A 326 12.34 12.70 -9.19
C SER A 326 11.53 12.42 -10.44
N GLU A 327 10.28 12.81 -10.41
CA GLU A 327 9.39 12.76 -11.57
C GLU A 327 8.74 14.12 -11.75
N PHE A 328 8.77 14.64 -12.98
CA PHE A 328 8.06 15.83 -13.39
C PHE A 328 7.13 15.46 -14.53
N SER A 329 5.92 15.93 -14.47
CA SER A 329 4.92 15.71 -15.51
C SER A 329 4.20 17.02 -15.79
N PHE A 330 4.13 17.37 -17.05
CA PHE A 330 3.36 18.51 -17.54
C PHE A 330 2.46 18.05 -18.68
N SER A 331 1.20 18.41 -18.61
CA SER A 331 0.25 18.21 -19.70
C SER A 331 -0.59 19.45 -19.91
N ASN A 332 -0.84 19.77 -21.16
CA ASN A 332 -1.70 20.87 -21.52
C ASN A 332 -2.47 20.48 -22.80
N SER A 333 -3.78 20.63 -22.77
CA SER A 333 -4.64 20.22 -23.88
C SER A 333 -5.72 21.25 -24.19
N ASN A 334 -6.09 21.32 -25.46
CA ASN A 334 -7.18 22.15 -25.95
C ASN A 334 -7.78 21.52 -27.20
N ASP A 335 -9.08 21.61 -27.38
CA ASP A 335 -9.78 21.03 -28.55
C ASP A 335 -9.30 21.59 -29.91
N LYS A 336 -8.70 22.78 -29.93
CA LYS A 336 -8.22 23.46 -31.18
C LYS A 336 -6.83 23.03 -31.57
N TRP A 337 -5.87 23.00 -30.62
CA TRP A 337 -4.45 22.74 -30.92
C TRP A 337 -3.95 21.38 -30.41
N GLY A 338 -4.83 20.56 -29.80
CA GLY A 338 -4.48 19.21 -29.39
C GLY A 338 -3.93 19.11 -27.98
N GLU A 339 -3.09 18.13 -27.73
CA GLU A 339 -2.54 17.81 -26.43
C GLU A 339 -1.00 17.75 -26.50
N PHE A 340 -0.35 18.45 -25.58
CA PHE A 340 1.08 18.36 -25.35
C PHE A 340 1.32 17.74 -23.98
N ARG A 341 2.24 16.78 -23.92
CA ARG A 341 2.72 16.14 -22.69
C ARG A 341 4.23 16.13 -22.66
N TRP A 342 4.77 16.33 -21.48
CA TRP A 342 6.17 16.20 -21.14
C TRP A 342 6.30 15.49 -19.81
N ASN A 343 7.07 14.39 -19.77
CA ASN A 343 7.40 13.66 -18.56
C ASN A 343 8.91 13.56 -18.46
N GLN A 344 9.44 13.77 -17.25
CA GLN A 344 10.85 13.61 -16.96
C GLN A 344 10.99 12.75 -15.70
N LEU A 345 11.85 11.74 -15.80
CA LEU A 345 12.26 10.88 -14.71
C LEU A 345 13.75 11.03 -14.46
N ILE A 346 14.14 11.29 -13.22
CA ILE A 346 15.54 11.34 -12.80
C ILE A 346 15.72 10.42 -11.62
N THR A 347 16.65 9.48 -11.71
CA THR A 347 17.02 8.61 -10.59
C THR A 347 18.52 8.68 -10.33
N TYR A 348 18.87 8.66 -9.06
CA TYR A 348 20.25 8.53 -8.62
C TYR A 348 20.32 7.52 -7.49
N ASN A 349 21.13 6.49 -7.68
CA ASN A 349 21.37 5.44 -6.71
C ASN A 349 22.86 5.43 -6.34
N ASN A 350 23.14 5.34 -5.05
CA ASN A 350 24.48 5.21 -4.50
C ASN A 350 24.47 4.13 -3.43
N ASN A 351 24.94 2.95 -3.80
CA ASN A 351 24.92 1.76 -2.95
C ASN A 351 26.36 1.40 -2.59
N LYS A 352 26.60 1.18 -1.32
CA LYS A 352 27.86 0.68 -0.80
C LYS A 352 27.58 -0.52 0.06
N ASP A 353 28.13 -1.67 -0.36
CA ASP A 353 27.99 -2.94 0.31
C ASP A 353 29.37 -3.40 0.79
N TRP A 354 29.45 -3.83 2.01
CA TRP A 354 30.64 -4.38 2.63
C TRP A 354 30.31 -5.71 3.27
N GLN A 355 31.12 -6.72 2.99
CA GLN A 355 30.98 -8.06 3.56
C GLN A 355 32.32 -8.58 4.04
N SER A 356 32.36 -9.18 5.22
CA SER A 356 33.47 -9.95 5.73
C SER A 356 32.99 -11.34 6.10
N LEU A 357 33.60 -12.35 5.52
CA LEU A 357 33.34 -13.74 5.80
C LEU A 357 34.60 -14.37 6.40
N TYR A 358 34.50 -14.83 7.62
CA TYR A 358 35.51 -15.57 8.32
C TYR A 358 35.09 -17.01 8.42
N ILE A 359 35.97 -17.94 8.03
CA ILE A 359 35.77 -19.37 8.11
C ILE A 359 36.97 -19.97 8.86
N TYR A 360 36.69 -20.77 9.87
CA TYR A 360 37.66 -21.49 10.67
C TYR A 360 37.30 -22.97 10.71
N ASN A 361 38.31 -23.83 10.45
CA ASN A 361 38.17 -25.28 10.54
C ASN A 361 39.24 -25.82 11.48
N GLU A 362 38.84 -26.73 12.34
CA GLU A 362 39.70 -27.43 13.28
C GLU A 362 39.38 -28.92 13.24
N GLU A 363 40.40 -29.74 13.32
CA GLU A 363 40.32 -31.21 13.38
C GLU A 363 41.20 -31.72 14.52
N ASN A 364 40.65 -32.46 15.46
CA ASN A 364 41.36 -32.98 16.64
C ASN A 364 42.07 -31.89 17.46
N ASN A 365 41.45 -30.75 17.68
CA ASN A 365 41.97 -29.56 18.36
C ASN A 365 43.21 -28.94 17.65
N LEU A 366 43.41 -29.26 16.37
CA LEU A 366 44.43 -28.62 15.54
C LEU A 366 43.75 -27.83 14.43
N GLN A 367 44.17 -26.58 14.28
CA GLN A 367 43.67 -25.74 13.18
C GLN A 367 44.06 -26.36 11.83
N THR A 368 43.08 -26.66 10.98
CA THR A 368 43.33 -27.21 9.64
C THR A 368 43.24 -26.13 8.55
N SER A 369 42.35 -25.17 8.71
CA SER A 369 42.26 -24.02 7.79
C SER A 369 41.62 -22.81 8.45
N LYS A 370 42.05 -21.63 7.99
CA LYS A 370 41.43 -20.34 8.33
C LYS A 370 41.42 -19.47 7.08
N SER A 371 40.28 -18.97 6.73
CA SER A 371 40.14 -18.05 5.61
C SER A 371 39.37 -16.83 6.01
N LEU A 372 39.79 -15.67 5.47
CA LEU A 372 39.08 -14.39 5.59
C LEU A 372 38.85 -13.86 4.19
N MET A 373 37.60 -13.69 3.84
CA MET A 373 37.17 -13.02 2.61
C MET A 373 36.59 -11.67 2.96
N HIS A 374 37.08 -10.65 2.27
CA HIS A 374 36.59 -9.30 2.39
C HIS A 374 36.11 -8.82 1.03
N TYR A 375 34.89 -8.29 0.99
CA TYR A 375 34.28 -7.77 -0.21
C TYR A 375 33.78 -6.35 0.05
N ASP A 376 34.15 -5.39 -0.80
CA ASP A 376 33.70 -4.00 -0.80
C ASP A 376 33.17 -3.66 -2.19
N ASN A 377 31.93 -3.23 -2.28
CA ASN A 377 31.28 -2.89 -3.53
C ASN A 377 30.66 -1.49 -3.44
N LEU A 378 30.97 -0.67 -4.41
CA LEU A 378 30.40 0.65 -4.59
C LEU A 378 29.71 0.73 -5.96
N ASN A 379 28.40 0.88 -5.96
CA ASN A 379 27.60 1.05 -7.17
C ASN A 379 26.93 2.42 -7.17
N LYS A 380 27.21 3.22 -8.20
CA LYS A 380 26.56 4.51 -8.44
C LYS A 380 25.90 4.47 -9.80
N ASN A 381 24.61 4.77 -9.84
CA ASN A 381 23.85 4.84 -11.08
C ASN A 381 23.08 6.16 -11.15
N PHE A 382 23.16 6.83 -12.28
CA PHE A 382 22.40 8.02 -12.62
C PHE A 382 21.64 7.77 -13.92
N HIS A 383 20.33 7.92 -13.87
CA HIS A 383 19.44 7.70 -14.99
C HIS A 383 18.52 8.88 -15.17
N VAL A 384 18.39 9.35 -16.40
CA VAL A 384 17.45 10.39 -16.84
C VAL A 384 16.67 9.85 -18.00
N LYS A 385 15.35 9.91 -17.91
CA LYS A 385 14.44 9.63 -19.00
C LYS A 385 13.53 10.84 -19.23
N GLU A 386 13.40 11.25 -20.47
CA GLU A 386 12.49 12.31 -20.90
C GLU A 386 11.59 11.77 -22.01
N ASP A 387 10.30 11.98 -21.86
CA ASP A 387 9.28 11.63 -22.86
C ASP A 387 8.49 12.90 -23.20
N VAL A 388 8.43 13.23 -24.47
CA VAL A 388 7.64 14.34 -25.02
C VAL A 388 6.67 13.78 -26.02
N SER A 389 5.39 14.10 -25.90
CA SER A 389 4.38 13.73 -26.89
C SER A 389 3.50 14.92 -27.26
N TYR A 390 3.16 14.97 -28.53
CA TYR A 390 2.20 15.94 -29.06
C TYR A 390 1.19 15.22 -29.94
N VAL A 391 -0.08 15.42 -29.65
CA VAL A 391 -1.19 14.77 -30.33
C VAL A 391 -2.15 15.84 -30.84
N ASN A 392 -2.52 15.80 -32.13
CA ASN A 392 -3.52 16.70 -32.68
C ASN A 392 -4.30 16.04 -33.83
N SER A 393 -5.37 16.67 -34.23
CA SER A 393 -6.16 16.25 -35.39
C SER A 393 -6.23 17.34 -36.46
N ILE A 394 -6.06 16.93 -37.70
CA ILE A 394 -6.25 17.78 -38.85
C ILE A 394 -7.74 17.91 -39.15
N THR A 395 -8.48 16.80 -39.06
CA THR A 395 -9.93 16.70 -39.23
C THR A 395 -10.50 15.77 -38.19
N ASP A 396 -11.83 15.59 -38.12
CA ASP A 396 -12.48 14.63 -37.21
C ASP A 396 -12.09 13.17 -37.49
N ARG A 397 -11.50 12.89 -38.66
CA ARG A 397 -11.09 11.54 -39.09
C ARG A 397 -9.57 11.38 -39.24
N ILE A 398 -8.81 12.46 -39.26
CA ILE A 398 -7.37 12.42 -39.49
C ILE A 398 -6.68 13.05 -38.28
N GLY A 399 -5.82 12.31 -37.64
CA GLY A 399 -4.98 12.77 -36.54
C GLY A 399 -3.55 12.32 -36.70
N TYR A 400 -2.69 12.94 -35.89
CA TYR A 400 -1.29 12.56 -35.82
C TYR A 400 -0.77 12.64 -34.39
N THR A 401 0.20 11.79 -34.13
CA THR A 401 0.95 11.75 -32.87
C THR A 401 2.43 11.91 -33.20
N LEU A 402 3.10 12.77 -32.45
CA LEU A 402 4.55 12.92 -32.47
C LEU A 402 5.08 12.62 -31.07
N GLU A 403 6.01 11.69 -31.00
CA GLU A 403 6.62 11.28 -29.73
C GLU A 403 8.13 11.33 -29.85
N SER A 404 8.78 11.75 -28.78
CA SER A 404 10.23 11.71 -28.65
C SER A 404 10.58 11.28 -27.23
N SER A 405 11.44 10.30 -27.11
CA SER A 405 11.97 9.88 -25.83
C SER A 405 13.49 9.88 -25.83
N VAL A 406 14.07 10.32 -24.72
CA VAL A 406 15.52 10.30 -24.46
C VAL A 406 15.75 9.53 -23.18
N ASP A 407 16.63 8.55 -23.22
CA ASP A 407 17.06 7.76 -22.06
C ASP A 407 18.58 7.83 -21.93
N ILE A 408 19.06 8.34 -20.78
CA ILE A 408 20.49 8.46 -20.48
C ILE A 408 20.77 7.72 -19.18
N ASN A 409 21.57 6.68 -19.28
CA ASN A 409 22.02 5.90 -18.14
C ASN A 409 23.55 5.98 -17.99
N LYS A 410 24.01 6.36 -16.80
CA LYS A 410 25.44 6.43 -16.44
C LYS A 410 25.66 5.67 -15.15
N GLY A 411 26.49 4.64 -15.21
CA GLY A 411 26.84 3.80 -14.07
C GLY A 411 28.34 3.81 -13.78
N LYS A 412 28.67 3.74 -12.50
CA LYS A 412 30.03 3.40 -12.01
C LYS A 412 29.90 2.32 -10.98
N ASN A 413 30.61 1.24 -11.19
CA ASN A 413 30.74 0.18 -10.21
C ASN A 413 32.22 -0.01 -9.86
N HIS A 414 32.51 -0.24 -8.59
CA HIS A 414 33.82 -0.60 -8.11
C HIS A 414 33.65 -1.69 -7.08
N SER A 415 34.21 -2.85 -7.34
CA SER A 415 34.23 -3.96 -6.39
C SER A 415 35.66 -4.38 -6.10
N LEU A 416 35.95 -4.57 -4.82
CA LEU A 416 37.21 -5.06 -4.31
C LEU A 416 36.92 -6.36 -3.54
N ARG A 417 37.63 -7.42 -3.90
CA ARG A 417 37.61 -8.69 -3.16
C ARG A 417 39.02 -8.99 -2.70
N ILE A 418 39.17 -9.33 -1.43
CA ILE A 418 40.44 -9.77 -0.81
C ILE A 418 40.17 -11.12 -0.18
N ASP A 419 40.87 -12.14 -0.64
CA ASP A 419 40.84 -13.46 -0.07
C ASP A 419 42.21 -13.75 0.60
N THR A 420 42.18 -14.07 1.89
CA THR A 420 43.37 -14.44 2.67
C THR A 420 43.19 -15.84 3.17
N LEU A 421 44.12 -16.73 2.79
CA LEU A 421 44.17 -18.11 3.25
C LEU A 421 45.41 -18.30 4.13
N GLU A 422 45.22 -18.62 5.41
CA GLU A 422 46.33 -18.67 6.40
C GLU A 422 47.25 -19.89 6.23
N SER A 423 46.81 -20.93 5.48
CA SER A 423 47.62 -22.08 5.11
C SER A 423 48.58 -21.80 3.95
N SER A 424 48.44 -20.70 3.26
CA SER A 424 49.33 -20.24 2.20
C SER A 424 49.52 -18.71 2.36
N THR A 425 50.76 -18.26 2.16
CA THR A 425 51.08 -16.82 2.16
C THR A 425 50.48 -16.02 1.00
N THR A 426 49.51 -16.62 0.29
CA THR A 426 48.86 -16.02 -0.88
C THR A 426 47.65 -15.21 -0.47
N GLN A 427 47.73 -13.88 -0.64
CA GLN A 427 46.60 -12.99 -0.63
C GLN A 427 46.22 -12.68 -2.07
N THR A 428 44.96 -12.92 -2.42
CA THR A 428 44.43 -12.59 -3.75
C THR A 428 43.60 -11.34 -3.68
N TYR A 429 43.95 -10.33 -4.47
CA TYR A 429 43.21 -9.08 -4.59
C TYR A 429 42.56 -9.03 -5.96
N LEU A 430 41.23 -8.89 -6.00
CA LEU A 430 40.52 -8.68 -7.24
C LEU A 430 39.78 -7.35 -7.20
N THR A 431 40.12 -6.47 -8.11
CA THR A 431 39.42 -5.16 -8.28
C THR A 431 38.76 -5.12 -9.64
N ILE A 432 37.46 -4.83 -9.67
CA ILE A 432 36.68 -4.76 -10.90
C ILE A 432 35.99 -3.42 -10.98
N PRO A 433 36.67 -2.33 -11.41
CA PRO A 433 36.01 -1.08 -11.73
C PRO A 433 35.29 -1.21 -13.07
N SER A 434 34.04 -0.76 -13.11
CA SER A 434 33.30 -0.66 -14.37
C SER A 434 32.62 0.71 -14.51
N LYS A 435 32.60 1.21 -15.73
CA LYS A 435 31.85 2.42 -16.10
C LYS A 435 30.92 2.07 -17.25
N LEU A 436 29.70 2.52 -17.13
CA LEU A 436 28.67 2.36 -18.15
C LEU A 436 28.14 3.73 -18.54
N ARG A 437 27.97 3.95 -19.84
CA ARG A 437 27.15 5.04 -20.37
C ARG A 437 26.32 4.50 -21.49
N ASN A 438 25.01 4.72 -21.43
CA ASN A 438 24.08 4.45 -22.51
C ASN A 438 23.25 5.70 -22.77
N THR A 439 23.03 6.03 -24.02
CA THR A 439 22.16 7.12 -24.46
C THR A 439 21.32 6.57 -25.59
N GLU A 440 20.03 6.57 -25.40
CA GLU A 440 19.04 6.12 -26.38
C GLU A 440 18.11 7.28 -26.69
N TRP A 441 17.83 7.50 -27.97
CA TRP A 441 16.83 8.41 -28.45
C TRP A 441 15.88 7.66 -29.38
N ASN A 442 14.58 7.81 -29.12
CA ASN A 442 13.53 7.26 -29.96
C ASN A 442 12.63 8.41 -30.41
N GLY A 443 12.37 8.48 -31.69
CA GLY A 443 11.38 9.37 -32.28
C GLY A 443 10.32 8.56 -32.98
N ASN A 444 9.05 8.87 -32.75
CA ASN A 444 7.91 8.21 -33.38
C ASN A 444 6.96 9.26 -33.93
N ALA A 445 6.49 9.03 -35.15
CA ALA A 445 5.46 9.82 -35.81
C ALA A 445 4.39 8.88 -36.37
N GLN A 446 3.15 9.09 -35.93
CA GLN A 446 2.02 8.28 -36.34
C GLN A 446 0.96 9.17 -37.03
N LEU A 447 0.46 8.74 -38.16
CA LEU A 447 -0.71 9.30 -38.83
C LEU A 447 -1.86 8.31 -38.73
N ILE A 448 -3.01 8.74 -38.24
CA ILE A 448 -4.18 7.90 -38.01
C ILE A 448 -5.33 8.39 -38.91
N TYR A 449 -5.97 7.45 -39.61
CA TYR A 449 -7.19 7.69 -40.36
C TYR A 449 -8.32 6.79 -39.86
N ILE A 450 -9.40 7.39 -39.35
CA ILE A 450 -10.58 6.67 -38.85
C ILE A 450 -11.52 6.34 -40.00
N LEU A 451 -11.67 5.06 -40.30
CA LEU A 451 -12.59 4.52 -41.29
C LEU A 451 -14.03 4.52 -40.76
N ASN A 452 -14.21 3.97 -39.58
CA ASN A 452 -15.52 3.91 -38.93
C ASN A 452 -15.41 4.32 -37.45
N PRO A 453 -16.01 5.47 -37.06
CA PRO A 453 -15.98 5.94 -35.69
C PRO A 453 -16.79 5.07 -34.71
N GLU A 454 -17.82 4.35 -35.14
CA GLU A 454 -18.72 3.59 -34.28
C GLU A 454 -18.03 2.34 -33.69
N ASN A 455 -17.21 1.68 -34.46
CA ASN A 455 -16.48 0.47 -34.08
C ASN A 455 -14.96 0.66 -33.97
N ASN A 456 -14.51 1.94 -33.98
CA ASN A 456 -13.09 2.32 -33.89
C ASN A 456 -12.18 1.65 -34.96
N THR A 457 -12.71 1.41 -36.15
CA THR A 457 -11.89 0.89 -37.26
C THR A 457 -11.03 2.02 -37.81
N GLN A 458 -9.70 1.81 -37.81
CA GLN A 458 -8.73 2.82 -38.22
C GLN A 458 -7.57 2.21 -39.03
N ILE A 459 -6.91 3.05 -39.79
CA ILE A 459 -5.63 2.76 -40.45
C ILE A 459 -4.60 3.69 -39.85
N SER A 460 -3.46 3.16 -39.40
CA SER A 460 -2.33 3.96 -38.96
C SER A 460 -1.11 3.75 -39.83
N PHE A 461 -0.35 4.83 -40.02
CA PHE A 461 0.98 4.81 -40.62
C PHE A 461 1.96 5.27 -39.53
N ASP A 462 2.86 4.37 -39.16
CA ASP A 462 3.83 4.60 -38.09
C ASP A 462 5.23 4.70 -38.69
N TYR A 463 5.95 5.76 -38.33
CA TYR A 463 7.34 5.97 -38.66
C TYR A 463 8.13 6.14 -37.37
N SER A 464 9.17 5.31 -37.18
CA SER A 464 10.00 5.38 -35.98
C SER A 464 11.48 5.44 -36.33
N VAL A 465 12.23 6.22 -35.56
CA VAL A 465 13.68 6.32 -35.63
C VAL A 465 14.25 6.03 -34.24
N LYS A 466 15.22 5.14 -34.18
CA LYS A 466 15.96 4.84 -32.97
C LYS A 466 17.43 5.15 -33.17
N TYR A 467 18.01 5.88 -32.20
CA TYR A 467 19.44 6.09 -32.08
C TYR A 467 19.90 5.58 -30.72
N GLU A 468 20.94 4.75 -30.73
CA GLU A 468 21.54 4.21 -29.51
C GLU A 468 23.06 4.39 -29.57
N ASN A 469 23.62 4.92 -28.49
CA ASN A 469 25.06 5.05 -28.31
C ASN A 469 25.40 4.67 -26.86
N GLY A 470 26.20 3.63 -26.73
CA GLY A 470 26.58 3.15 -25.41
C GLY A 470 27.98 2.56 -25.40
N TRP A 471 28.59 2.59 -24.23
CA TRP A 471 29.84 1.93 -23.99
C TRP A 471 29.90 1.42 -22.54
N LYS A 472 30.56 0.30 -22.37
CA LYS A 472 30.89 -0.28 -21.06
C LYS A 472 32.39 -0.58 -21.02
N HIS A 473 33.09 0.04 -20.08
CA HIS A 473 34.47 -0.30 -19.76
C HIS A 473 34.51 -1.08 -18.46
N GLN A 474 35.15 -2.23 -18.49
CA GLN A 474 35.33 -3.09 -17.33
C GLN A 474 36.80 -3.51 -17.30
N PHE A 475 37.46 -3.34 -16.15
CA PHE A 475 38.82 -3.75 -15.92
C PHE A 475 38.84 -4.71 -14.74
N ALA A 476 39.44 -5.86 -14.91
CA ALA A 476 39.72 -6.79 -13.82
C ALA A 476 41.23 -6.76 -13.56
N TRP A 477 41.59 -6.50 -12.30
CA TRP A 477 42.95 -6.43 -11.86
C TRP A 477 43.14 -7.50 -10.80
N ASN A 478 44.03 -8.46 -11.07
CA ASN A 478 44.47 -9.42 -10.06
C ASN A 478 45.81 -8.92 -9.51
N MET A 479 45.85 -8.57 -8.23
CA MET A 479 47.06 -8.12 -7.56
C MET A 479 47.56 -9.21 -6.63
N LEU A 480 48.73 -9.74 -6.90
CA LEU A 480 49.43 -10.62 -5.97
C LEU A 480 49.96 -9.87 -4.75
N SER A 481 50.11 -8.56 -4.84
CA SER A 481 50.49 -7.66 -3.75
C SER A 481 49.99 -6.21 -4.07
N PRO A 482 49.61 -5.41 -3.06
CA PRO A 482 49.24 -4.01 -3.28
C PRO A 482 50.38 -3.15 -3.86
N THR A 483 51.58 -3.60 -3.75
CA THR A 483 52.78 -2.87 -4.19
C THR A 483 53.26 -3.24 -5.60
N ASN A 484 52.72 -4.29 -6.23
CA ASN A 484 53.16 -4.72 -7.57
C ASN A 484 51.98 -5.33 -8.36
N PRO A 485 51.14 -4.49 -8.99
CA PRO A 485 50.00 -5.00 -9.77
C PRO A 485 50.49 -5.65 -11.06
N GLN A 486 50.21 -6.94 -11.25
CA GLN A 486 50.23 -7.58 -12.56
C GLN A 486 48.89 -7.30 -13.24
N THR A 487 48.94 -6.59 -14.36
CA THR A 487 47.75 -6.28 -15.17
C THR A 487 47.48 -7.39 -16.16
N ASP A 488 46.42 -8.18 -15.93
CA ASP A 488 45.79 -8.93 -16.99
C ASP A 488 44.62 -8.09 -17.51
N GLU A 489 44.75 -7.47 -18.66
CA GLU A 489 43.66 -6.84 -19.37
C GLU A 489 42.77 -7.94 -20.00
N ALA A 490 41.67 -8.25 -19.35
CA ALA A 490 40.58 -8.98 -20.00
C ALA A 490 39.66 -7.98 -20.69
N ASN A 491 39.88 -7.72 -21.94
CA ASN A 491 38.91 -7.05 -22.80
C ASN A 491 37.75 -8.01 -23.09
N THR A 492 36.59 -7.73 -22.58
CA THR A 492 35.32 -8.29 -23.03
C THR A 492 34.39 -7.19 -23.50
#